data_0d4c2be8bba02223970fb86c849115f8
#
_entry.id   0d4c2be8bba02223970fb86c849115f8
#
_cell.length_a   1.000
_cell.length_b   1.000
_cell.length_c   1.000
_cell.angle_alpha   90.00
_cell.angle_beta   90.00
_cell.angle_gamma   90.00
#
_symmetry.space_group_name_H-M   'P 1'
#
loop_
_entity.id
_entity.type
_entity.pdbx_description
1 polymer ?
#
loop_
_entity_poly.entity_id
_entity_poly.type
_entity_poly.pdbx_seq_one_letter_code
_entity_poly.pdbx_strand_id
1 'polypeptide(L)'
;MKSLRIFLGIAFLFHTLYILGADHLRLLPQPQQCVLAKGYFIVGKMQLSTPVLSQEWKQFVTEMGGTLTDQSASSINIKLVDAIDNVSVNKEEAYRLTITPKAITVEAVAERGVYWAMQTLYQLKEEKGKKIRLQCATITDWPAFRIRGFMQDVGRSYLSLEELKREIAILSRFKINTFHWHLTENQAWRLESKIFPMLNDSTNMTRMAGKYYTLEEARELTEFCKAHQVLLIPEIDMPGHSAAFIRTFRHDMQSPEGMKILKLLLDEICETFDVPYLHIGTDEVHFTNPQFVPEMVAYVRDKGKKVISWNPGWKYKAGEIDMMQLWSYRGKAQQGIPAIDSRFHYLNHFDTFGDIIALYNSRIYNADMGSDDLAGVIMGIWNDRLIDKEWNMVLENNFYPNMLAIAERSWRGGGTEYFDKQGTILPVDENSEVFRNFEDFESRMLWYKEHLFKGYPFAYVKQTHVKWNITDAFPNEGDLTKVFPPEEELKDSYTYEGKQYGVRPAIGAGIYLRHVWGKIVPAFYKDPQENHTAYAYTYVYSSKTQEVGLWAEFQNYGRSENDLPPLPGKWDYKESRIWINDQEILPPVWSATHLVKSSETALGNENCVARQQL
;
A
#
# COMPACT_ATOMS: atom_id res chain seq x y z
N MET A 1 11.51 14.42 60.58
CA MET A 1 10.14 14.25 60.05
C MET A 1 10.24 14.27 58.52
N LYS A 2 10.14 13.12 57.90
CA LYS A 2 10.26 12.92 56.44
C LYS A 2 8.85 12.89 55.86
N SER A 3 8.49 13.78 54.96
CA SER A 3 7.26 13.68 54.18
C SER A 3 7.58 12.94 52.89
N LEU A 4 7.09 11.71 52.80
CA LEU A 4 7.10 10.85 51.63
C LEU A 4 5.96 11.29 50.69
N ARG A 5 6.28 11.86 49.56
CA ARG A 5 5.29 12.11 48.50
C ARG A 5 5.18 10.85 47.62
N ILE A 6 4.07 10.18 47.77
CA ILE A 6 3.66 9.09 46.87
C ILE A 6 3.02 9.74 45.65
N PHE A 7 3.74 9.70 44.53
CA PHE A 7 3.15 9.83 43.20
C PHE A 7 3.12 8.43 42.59
N LEU A 8 1.99 7.76 42.68
CA LEU A 8 1.73 6.53 41.93
C LEU A 8 0.66 6.84 40.87
N GLY A 9 1.00 6.74 39.72
CA GLY A 9 0.63 6.11 38.50
C GLY A 9 -0.85 5.75 38.37
N ILE A 10 -1.63 6.64 37.69
CA ILE A 10 -2.91 6.31 37.08
C ILE A 10 -2.71 6.57 35.58
N ALA A 11 -1.93 5.74 34.92
CA ALA A 11 -1.74 5.81 33.47
C ALA A 11 -1.69 4.43 32.77
N PHE A 12 -2.01 3.34 33.46
CA PHE A 12 -1.82 1.99 32.89
C PHE A 12 -3.04 1.06 32.98
N LEU A 13 -4.25 1.58 33.12
CA LEU A 13 -5.45 0.73 33.23
C LEU A 13 -6.46 0.93 32.10
N PHE A 14 -6.16 1.71 31.07
CA PHE A 14 -7.12 1.95 29.97
C PHE A 14 -6.87 1.11 28.70
N HIS A 15 -5.78 0.34 28.60
CA HIS A 15 -5.50 -0.43 27.38
C HIS A 15 -6.02 -1.89 27.39
N THR A 16 -6.44 -2.41 28.52
CA THR A 16 -6.81 -3.85 28.64
C THR A 16 -8.32 -4.13 28.60
N LEU A 17 -9.17 -3.12 28.56
CA LEU A 17 -10.63 -3.32 28.51
C LEU A 17 -11.26 -3.26 27.12
N TYR A 18 -10.46 -2.98 26.08
CA TYR A 18 -10.98 -2.78 24.71
C TYR A 18 -10.95 -4.00 23.80
N ILE A 19 -10.25 -5.07 24.17
CA ILE A 19 -9.98 -6.21 23.28
C ILE A 19 -11.15 -7.22 23.22
N LEU A 20 -12.05 -7.24 24.19
CA LEU A 20 -13.11 -8.27 24.26
C LEU A 20 -14.34 -8.02 23.38
N GLY A 21 -14.43 -6.91 22.67
CA GLY A 21 -15.61 -6.59 21.85
C GLY A 21 -15.36 -6.46 20.35
N ALA A 22 -14.12 -6.17 19.91
CA ALA A 22 -13.81 -5.95 18.50
C ALA A 22 -13.50 -7.25 17.73
N ASP A 23 -13.13 -8.31 18.43
CA ASP A 23 -12.69 -9.59 17.85
C ASP A 23 -13.74 -10.32 17.01
N HIS A 24 -14.99 -9.85 16.99
CA HIS A 24 -16.07 -10.42 16.19
C HIS A 24 -16.49 -9.54 15.01
N LEU A 25 -16.00 -8.30 14.93
CA LEU A 25 -16.31 -7.40 13.83
C LEU A 25 -15.18 -7.43 12.81
N ARG A 26 -15.52 -7.77 11.57
CA ARG A 26 -14.55 -7.85 10.47
C ARG A 26 -14.20 -6.49 9.87
N LEU A 27 -14.09 -5.44 10.72
CA LEU A 27 -13.75 -4.10 10.28
C LEU A 27 -12.28 -4.00 9.88
N LEU A 28 -12.03 -3.37 8.76
CA LEU A 28 -10.71 -3.05 8.25
C LEU A 28 -10.76 -1.64 7.61
N PRO A 29 -10.04 -0.65 8.16
CA PRO A 29 -9.29 -0.68 9.41
C PRO A 29 -10.15 -0.95 10.65
N GLN A 30 -9.55 -1.55 11.67
CA GLN A 30 -10.18 -1.60 12.99
C GLN A 30 -10.36 -0.17 13.53
N PRO A 31 -11.51 0.13 14.15
CA PRO A 31 -11.74 1.44 14.73
C PRO A 31 -10.87 1.67 15.97
N GLN A 32 -10.64 2.94 16.32
CA GLN A 32 -9.91 3.31 17.52
C GLN A 32 -10.60 2.83 18.80
N GLN A 33 -11.92 2.89 18.84
CA GLN A 33 -12.73 2.44 19.98
C GLN A 33 -14.01 1.78 19.46
N CYS A 34 -14.33 0.59 20.01
CA CYS A 34 -15.56 -0.13 19.68
C CYS A 34 -16.09 -0.84 20.93
N VAL A 35 -17.36 -0.59 21.23
CA VAL A 35 -18.08 -1.27 22.33
C VAL A 35 -19.32 -1.92 21.72
N LEU A 36 -19.35 -3.26 21.73
CA LEU A 36 -20.51 -4.02 21.26
C LEU A 36 -21.68 -3.94 22.23
N ALA A 37 -22.89 -3.87 21.69
CA ALA A 37 -24.13 -3.94 22.44
C ALA A 37 -24.99 -5.13 21.98
N LYS A 38 -25.91 -5.56 22.82
CA LYS A 38 -26.83 -6.66 22.48
C LYS A 38 -27.84 -6.23 21.41
N GLY A 39 -28.10 -7.11 20.45
CA GLY A 39 -29.13 -6.93 19.43
C GLY A 39 -28.58 -6.46 18.09
N TYR A 40 -29.50 -6.22 17.17
CA TYR A 40 -29.20 -5.84 15.79
C TYR A 40 -30.17 -4.75 15.31
N PHE A 41 -29.68 -3.80 14.54
CA PHE A 41 -30.52 -2.98 13.69
C PHE A 41 -30.87 -3.77 12.43
N ILE A 42 -32.15 -3.96 12.19
CA ILE A 42 -32.65 -4.67 10.98
C ILE A 42 -32.94 -3.63 9.90
N VAL A 43 -32.23 -3.75 8.78
CA VAL A 43 -32.45 -2.88 7.63
C VAL A 43 -33.85 -3.14 7.03
N GLY A 44 -34.58 -2.09 6.77
CA GLY A 44 -35.96 -2.14 6.25
C GLY A 44 -36.46 -0.74 5.94
N LYS A 45 -37.72 -0.45 6.33
CA LYS A 45 -38.26 0.92 6.24
C LYS A 45 -37.63 1.80 7.32
N MET A 46 -37.16 2.98 6.95
CA MET A 46 -36.48 3.90 7.88
C MET A 46 -36.62 5.37 7.46
N GLN A 47 -36.48 6.26 8.43
CA GLN A 47 -36.35 7.69 8.21
C GLN A 47 -34.89 8.05 8.04
N LEU A 48 -34.60 9.09 7.27
CA LEU A 48 -33.22 9.65 7.12
C LEU A 48 -33.25 11.13 7.44
N SER A 49 -32.40 11.55 8.35
CA SER A 49 -32.12 12.95 8.64
C SER A 49 -30.62 13.19 8.51
N THR A 50 -30.21 14.05 7.58
CA THR A 50 -28.80 14.38 7.35
C THR A 50 -28.64 15.81 6.87
N PRO A 51 -27.65 16.56 7.39
CA PRO A 51 -27.29 17.89 6.90
C PRO A 51 -26.34 17.86 5.69
N VAL A 52 -25.65 16.74 5.44
CA VAL A 52 -24.62 16.57 4.38
C VAL A 52 -24.73 15.20 3.73
N LEU A 53 -24.15 15.03 2.53
CA LEU A 53 -24.10 13.76 1.78
C LEU A 53 -25.49 13.10 1.60
N SER A 54 -26.52 13.93 1.33
CA SER A 54 -27.90 13.45 1.30
C SER A 54 -28.16 12.40 0.20
N GLN A 55 -27.52 12.53 -0.96
CA GLN A 55 -27.69 11.56 -2.05
C GLN A 55 -26.95 10.26 -1.76
N GLU A 56 -25.74 10.36 -1.22
CA GLU A 56 -24.89 9.21 -0.82
C GLU A 56 -25.59 8.38 0.25
N TRP A 57 -26.22 9.02 1.24
CA TRP A 57 -27.00 8.31 2.26
C TRP A 57 -28.29 7.69 1.72
N LYS A 58 -28.98 8.30 0.76
CA LYS A 58 -30.12 7.68 0.08
C LYS A 58 -29.67 6.46 -0.72
N GLN A 59 -28.57 6.57 -1.43
CA GLN A 59 -27.97 5.45 -2.15
C GLN A 59 -27.55 4.34 -1.19
N PHE A 60 -26.84 4.68 -0.10
CA PHE A 60 -26.48 3.73 0.96
C PHE A 60 -27.68 2.94 1.46
N VAL A 61 -28.81 3.61 1.81
CA VAL A 61 -30.03 2.93 2.27
C VAL A 61 -30.54 1.95 1.22
N THR A 62 -30.55 2.35 -0.05
CA THR A 62 -30.99 1.50 -1.17
C THR A 62 -30.09 0.28 -1.36
N GLU A 63 -28.77 0.48 -1.36
CA GLU A 63 -27.77 -0.59 -1.50
C GLU A 63 -27.79 -1.58 -0.32
N MET A 64 -28.16 -1.09 0.87
CA MET A 64 -28.41 -1.91 2.05
C MET A 64 -29.77 -2.62 2.00
N GLY A 65 -30.55 -2.50 0.93
CA GLY A 65 -31.88 -3.10 0.79
C GLY A 65 -32.96 -2.45 1.66
N GLY A 66 -32.72 -1.22 2.10
CA GLY A 66 -33.66 -0.42 2.87
C GLY A 66 -34.59 0.42 1.98
N THR A 67 -35.60 1.04 2.60
CA THR A 67 -36.54 1.95 1.95
C THR A 67 -36.76 3.17 2.84
N LEU A 68 -36.63 4.36 2.28
CA LEU A 68 -36.90 5.61 2.98
C LEU A 68 -38.42 5.88 3.05
N THR A 69 -38.87 6.32 4.21
CA THR A 69 -40.28 6.68 4.46
C THR A 69 -40.40 7.60 5.67
N ASP A 70 -41.34 8.52 5.64
CA ASP A 70 -41.61 9.44 6.76
C ASP A 70 -42.34 8.78 7.94
N GLN A 71 -42.85 7.55 7.75
CA GLN A 71 -43.62 6.82 8.75
C GLN A 71 -42.90 5.53 9.18
N SER A 72 -41.73 5.66 9.79
CA SER A 72 -40.99 4.50 10.33
C SER A 72 -40.61 4.74 11.79
N ALA A 73 -40.60 3.63 12.58
CA ALA A 73 -40.04 3.61 13.91
C ALA A 73 -38.48 3.48 13.91
N SER A 74 -37.90 3.16 12.77
CA SER A 74 -36.45 3.08 12.60
C SER A 74 -35.90 4.32 11.89
N SER A 75 -34.71 4.78 12.26
CA SER A 75 -34.14 6.01 11.68
C SER A 75 -32.60 5.93 11.55
N ILE A 76 -32.13 6.72 10.59
CA ILE A 76 -30.70 7.09 10.48
C ILE A 76 -30.64 8.61 10.71
N ASN A 77 -29.85 9.01 11.70
CA ASN A 77 -29.70 10.40 12.11
C ASN A 77 -28.24 10.82 12.04
N ILE A 78 -27.92 11.75 11.17
CA ILE A 78 -26.58 12.32 11.01
C ILE A 78 -26.56 13.72 11.62
N LYS A 79 -25.55 14.01 12.41
CA LYS A 79 -25.35 15.29 13.08
C LYS A 79 -23.91 15.75 12.90
N LEU A 80 -23.73 17.00 12.52
CA LEU A 80 -22.45 17.67 12.65
C LEU A 80 -22.33 18.25 14.07
N VAL A 81 -21.18 18.02 14.69
CA VAL A 81 -20.85 18.44 16.07
C VAL A 81 -19.51 19.17 16.08
N ASP A 82 -19.29 20.05 17.05
CA ASP A 82 -18.05 20.83 17.14
C ASP A 82 -16.82 19.97 17.51
N ALA A 83 -17.03 18.91 18.27
CA ALA A 83 -15.97 18.00 18.69
C ALA A 83 -16.51 16.60 19.04
N ILE A 84 -15.61 15.63 19.03
CA ILE A 84 -15.84 14.27 19.56
C ILE A 84 -14.84 14.04 20.70
N ASP A 85 -15.34 13.60 21.85
CA ASP A 85 -14.53 13.38 23.03
C ASP A 85 -13.40 12.38 22.77
N ASN A 86 -12.24 12.63 23.35
CA ASN A 86 -11.02 11.83 23.27
C ASN A 86 -10.32 11.81 21.89
N VAL A 87 -10.77 12.64 20.93
CA VAL A 87 -10.10 12.80 19.65
C VAL A 87 -9.12 13.97 19.71
N SER A 88 -7.82 13.70 19.58
CA SER A 88 -6.75 14.71 19.66
C SER A 88 -6.20 15.13 18.30
N VAL A 89 -6.23 14.22 17.29
CA VAL A 89 -5.67 14.45 15.95
C VAL A 89 -6.73 14.23 14.87
N ASN A 90 -6.54 14.84 13.71
CA ASN A 90 -7.37 14.65 12.50
C ASN A 90 -8.89 14.70 12.76
N LYS A 91 -9.30 15.67 13.58
CA LYS A 91 -10.66 15.82 14.12
C LYS A 91 -11.73 15.89 13.03
N GLU A 92 -11.41 16.48 11.88
CA GLU A 92 -12.33 16.60 10.74
C GLU A 92 -12.75 15.27 10.13
N GLU A 93 -11.96 14.22 10.36
CA GLU A 93 -12.26 12.87 9.90
C GLU A 93 -12.89 12.00 11.00
N ALA A 94 -13.06 12.53 12.19
CA ALA A 94 -13.58 11.81 13.33
C ALA A 94 -15.10 11.64 13.27
N TYR A 95 -15.56 10.50 13.78
CA TYR A 95 -16.98 10.23 13.95
C TYR A 95 -17.26 9.37 15.19
N ARG A 96 -18.50 9.51 15.71
CA ARG A 96 -19.09 8.58 16.65
C ARG A 96 -20.32 7.94 15.99
N LEU A 97 -20.34 6.63 15.92
CA LEU A 97 -21.40 5.82 15.34
C LEU A 97 -22.07 5.02 16.45
N THR A 98 -23.36 5.25 16.68
CA THR A 98 -24.16 4.50 17.65
C THR A 98 -25.26 3.73 16.90
N ILE A 99 -25.23 2.40 17.02
CA ILE A 99 -26.21 1.50 16.42
C ILE A 99 -27.04 0.87 17.52
N THR A 100 -28.33 1.10 17.51
CA THR A 100 -29.34 0.50 18.38
C THR A 100 -30.34 -0.30 17.54
N PRO A 101 -31.23 -1.12 18.14
CA PRO A 101 -32.25 -1.84 17.35
C PRO A 101 -33.23 -0.94 16.57
N LYS A 102 -33.32 0.36 16.92
CA LYS A 102 -34.26 1.29 16.32
C LYS A 102 -33.62 2.44 15.56
N ALA A 103 -32.37 2.76 15.87
CA ALA A 103 -31.72 3.93 15.28
C ALA A 103 -30.23 3.71 15.03
N ILE A 104 -29.74 4.31 13.95
CA ILE A 104 -28.33 4.55 13.67
C ILE A 104 -28.13 6.06 13.84
N THR A 105 -27.20 6.45 14.72
CA THR A 105 -26.82 7.85 14.91
C THR A 105 -25.35 8.01 14.55
N VAL A 106 -25.05 8.96 13.67
CA VAL A 106 -23.71 9.37 13.30
C VAL A 106 -23.51 10.81 13.79
N GLU A 107 -22.52 11.01 14.64
CA GLU A 107 -22.02 12.33 15.02
C GLU A 107 -20.62 12.48 14.43
N ALA A 108 -20.37 13.53 13.68
CA ALA A 108 -19.08 13.78 13.05
C ALA A 108 -18.74 15.27 13.08
N VAL A 109 -17.43 15.59 13.08
CA VAL A 109 -16.99 16.99 13.08
C VAL A 109 -17.16 17.63 11.71
N ALA A 110 -16.95 16.86 10.63
CA ALA A 110 -17.13 17.32 9.25
C ALA A 110 -17.69 16.22 8.35
N GLU A 111 -18.04 16.60 7.12
CA GLU A 111 -18.59 15.72 6.10
C GLU A 111 -17.73 14.46 5.87
N ARG A 112 -16.40 14.59 5.92
CA ARG A 112 -15.48 13.46 5.75
C ARG A 112 -15.64 12.40 6.85
N GLY A 113 -15.87 12.80 8.10
CA GLY A 113 -16.18 11.88 9.19
C GLY A 113 -17.51 11.15 8.98
N VAL A 114 -18.53 11.85 8.42
CA VAL A 114 -19.82 11.24 8.03
C VAL A 114 -19.61 10.18 6.94
N TYR A 115 -18.75 10.46 5.96
CA TYR A 115 -18.42 9.50 4.90
C TYR A 115 -17.73 8.24 5.45
N TRP A 116 -16.76 8.40 6.37
CA TRP A 116 -16.09 7.24 6.98
C TRP A 116 -17.01 6.40 7.88
N ALA A 117 -17.96 7.02 8.56
CA ALA A 117 -18.99 6.30 9.30
C ALA A 117 -19.83 5.43 8.35
N MET A 118 -20.19 5.93 7.17
CA MET A 118 -20.90 5.18 6.14
C MET A 118 -20.09 3.97 5.66
N GLN A 119 -18.77 4.14 5.41
CA GLN A 119 -17.90 3.02 5.03
C GLN A 119 -17.84 1.95 6.13
N THR A 120 -17.82 2.36 7.40
CA THR A 120 -17.89 1.42 8.53
C THR A 120 -19.22 0.66 8.56
N LEU A 121 -20.34 1.31 8.27
CA LEU A 121 -21.64 0.65 8.17
C LEU A 121 -21.72 -0.36 7.02
N TYR A 122 -21.12 -0.06 5.86
CA TYR A 122 -21.00 -1.04 4.78
C TYR A 122 -20.25 -2.31 5.21
N GLN A 123 -19.18 -2.15 5.99
CA GLN A 123 -18.39 -3.27 6.49
C GLN A 123 -19.10 -4.07 7.58
N LEU A 124 -20.01 -3.45 8.34
CA LEU A 124 -20.83 -4.13 9.37
C LEU A 124 -22.00 -4.91 8.81
N LYS A 125 -22.25 -4.86 7.51
CA LYS A 125 -23.34 -5.56 6.83
C LYS A 125 -23.25 -7.06 7.07
N GLU A 126 -24.30 -7.63 7.67
CA GLU A 126 -24.52 -9.07 7.75
C GLU A 126 -25.81 -9.46 7.01
N GLU A 127 -25.71 -10.46 6.15
CA GLU A 127 -26.87 -11.05 5.49
C GLU A 127 -27.39 -12.26 6.29
N LYS A 128 -28.65 -12.20 6.71
CA LYS A 128 -29.33 -13.33 7.38
C LYS A 128 -30.64 -13.66 6.67
N GLY A 129 -30.60 -14.67 5.83
CA GLY A 129 -31.68 -14.98 4.91
C GLY A 129 -31.89 -13.82 3.91
N LYS A 130 -33.12 -13.29 3.84
CA LYS A 130 -33.44 -12.14 2.97
C LYS A 130 -33.27 -10.78 3.66
N LYS A 131 -32.76 -10.74 4.87
CA LYS A 131 -32.63 -9.49 5.66
C LYS A 131 -31.17 -9.13 5.85
N ILE A 132 -30.89 -7.85 5.76
CA ILE A 132 -29.62 -7.26 6.18
C ILE A 132 -29.78 -6.76 7.61
N ARG A 133 -28.76 -6.99 8.42
CA ARG A 133 -28.68 -6.54 9.80
C ARG A 133 -27.32 -5.97 10.12
N LEU A 134 -27.27 -5.07 11.10
CA LEU A 134 -26.07 -4.47 11.63
C LEU A 134 -25.99 -4.74 13.13
N GLN A 135 -24.84 -5.22 13.62
CA GLN A 135 -24.61 -5.43 15.05
C GLN A 135 -24.74 -4.10 15.81
N CYS A 136 -25.48 -4.11 16.92
CA CYS A 136 -25.55 -2.95 17.80
C CYS A 136 -24.18 -2.69 18.45
N ALA A 137 -23.72 -1.45 18.37
CA ALA A 137 -22.41 -1.03 18.85
C ALA A 137 -22.36 0.49 19.04
N THR A 138 -21.39 0.93 19.83
CA THR A 138 -20.90 2.32 19.82
C THR A 138 -19.45 2.32 19.35
N ILE A 139 -19.17 3.01 18.27
CA ILE A 139 -17.85 3.13 17.66
C ILE A 139 -17.45 4.61 17.70
N THR A 140 -16.30 4.92 18.29
CA THR A 140 -15.67 6.24 18.21
C THR A 140 -14.37 6.09 17.45
N ASP A 141 -14.21 6.81 16.34
CA ASP A 141 -13.16 6.49 15.39
C ASP A 141 -12.60 7.73 14.69
N TRP A 142 -11.31 7.70 14.41
CA TRP A 142 -10.56 8.75 13.73
C TRP A 142 -9.23 8.20 13.20
N PRO A 143 -8.66 8.75 12.14
CA PRO A 143 -7.37 8.29 11.64
C PRO A 143 -6.19 8.83 12.45
N ALA A 144 -5.17 8.00 12.63
CA ALA A 144 -3.91 8.44 13.22
C ALA A 144 -3.13 9.39 12.29
N PHE A 145 -3.22 9.21 10.98
CA PHE A 145 -2.53 10.04 9.98
C PHE A 145 -3.52 10.69 9.01
N ARG A 146 -3.28 11.97 8.66
CA ARG A 146 -4.17 12.73 7.76
C ARG A 146 -4.03 12.36 6.29
N ILE A 147 -2.84 11.92 5.84
CA ILE A 147 -2.58 11.41 4.49
C ILE A 147 -2.44 9.89 4.57
N ARG A 148 -3.25 9.21 3.80
CA ARG A 148 -3.28 7.73 3.71
C ARG A 148 -3.56 7.39 2.25
N GLY A 149 -2.49 7.08 1.51
CA GLY A 149 -2.62 7.09 0.07
C GLY A 149 -1.84 6.00 -0.66
N PHE A 150 -2.06 6.00 -1.95
CA PHE A 150 -1.29 5.26 -2.93
C PHE A 150 -0.96 6.14 -4.12
N MET A 151 0.11 5.78 -4.82
CA MET A 151 0.55 6.43 -6.05
C MET A 151 0.58 5.39 -7.18
N GLN A 152 0.11 5.78 -8.36
CA GLN A 152 0.27 5.00 -9.58
C GLN A 152 1.20 5.70 -10.57
N ASP A 153 2.25 4.97 -10.97
CA ASP A 153 3.16 5.39 -12.03
C ASP A 153 2.56 5.06 -13.40
N VAL A 154 1.77 5.97 -13.92
CA VAL A 154 1.19 5.85 -15.26
C VAL A 154 2.11 6.38 -16.34
N GLY A 155 3.13 7.13 -15.97
CA GLY A 155 4.17 7.63 -16.88
C GLY A 155 4.91 6.49 -17.57
N ARG A 156 5.36 5.48 -16.80
CA ARG A 156 6.00 4.27 -17.34
C ARG A 156 4.99 3.32 -17.96
N SER A 157 3.90 3.00 -17.26
CA SER A 157 2.90 2.04 -17.75
C SER A 157 1.49 2.56 -17.53
N TYR A 158 0.78 2.87 -18.64
CA TYR A 158 -0.56 3.42 -18.62
C TYR A 158 -1.56 2.43 -17.97
N LEU A 159 -2.40 2.94 -17.09
CA LEU A 159 -3.60 2.29 -16.56
C LEU A 159 -4.84 3.01 -17.11
N SER A 160 -5.90 2.27 -17.40
CA SER A 160 -7.15 2.89 -17.85
C SER A 160 -7.79 3.73 -16.75
N LEU A 161 -8.58 4.72 -17.16
CA LEU A 161 -9.37 5.52 -16.22
C LEU A 161 -10.31 4.65 -15.39
N GLU A 162 -10.84 3.58 -15.98
CA GLU A 162 -11.71 2.62 -15.28
C GLU A 162 -10.97 1.87 -14.18
N GLU A 163 -9.72 1.44 -14.44
CA GLU A 163 -8.90 0.79 -13.41
C GLU A 163 -8.58 1.75 -12.27
N LEU A 164 -8.14 2.97 -12.57
CA LEU A 164 -7.89 3.98 -11.55
C LEU A 164 -9.12 4.28 -10.69
N LYS A 165 -10.30 4.44 -11.31
CA LYS A 165 -11.56 4.61 -10.58
C LYS A 165 -11.91 3.42 -9.71
N ARG A 166 -11.65 2.20 -10.19
CA ARG A 166 -11.87 0.96 -9.44
C ARG A 166 -11.00 0.92 -8.18
N GLU A 167 -9.71 1.21 -8.32
CA GLU A 167 -8.78 1.27 -7.20
C GLU A 167 -9.20 2.31 -6.17
N ILE A 168 -9.54 3.53 -6.60
CA ILE A 168 -9.99 4.62 -5.74
C ILE A 168 -11.28 4.24 -5.00
N ALA A 169 -12.29 3.73 -5.71
CA ALA A 169 -13.56 3.35 -5.12
C ALA A 169 -13.42 2.22 -4.08
N ILE A 170 -12.60 1.20 -4.39
CA ILE A 170 -12.36 0.11 -3.46
C ILE A 170 -11.59 0.59 -2.24
N LEU A 171 -10.49 1.32 -2.44
CA LEU A 171 -9.62 1.73 -1.35
C LEU A 171 -10.27 2.78 -0.43
N SER A 172 -11.16 3.63 -0.95
CA SER A 172 -11.95 4.54 -0.12
C SER A 172 -12.84 3.80 0.89
N ARG A 173 -13.33 2.59 0.56
CA ARG A 173 -14.05 1.73 1.52
C ARG A 173 -13.22 1.30 2.71
N PHE A 174 -11.90 1.28 2.54
CA PHE A 174 -10.91 1.01 3.59
C PHE A 174 -10.26 2.30 4.13
N LYS A 175 -10.92 3.44 3.93
CA LYS A 175 -10.55 4.76 4.48
C LYS A 175 -9.21 5.29 3.98
N ILE A 176 -8.73 4.83 2.83
CA ILE A 176 -7.67 5.49 2.06
C ILE A 176 -8.25 6.78 1.48
N ASN A 177 -7.54 7.88 1.64
CA ASN A 177 -8.04 9.22 1.33
C ASN A 177 -7.15 10.04 0.37
N THR A 178 -6.15 9.42 -0.24
CA THR A 178 -5.22 10.14 -1.12
C THR A 178 -4.82 9.27 -2.30
N PHE A 179 -4.91 9.82 -3.49
CA PHE A 179 -4.39 9.24 -4.73
C PHE A 179 -3.36 10.19 -5.33
N HIS A 180 -2.11 9.75 -5.44
CA HIS A 180 -1.03 10.45 -6.09
C HIS A 180 -0.86 9.91 -7.52
N TRP A 181 -1.04 10.76 -8.51
CA TRP A 181 -1.06 10.41 -9.92
C TRP A 181 0.21 10.86 -10.61
N HIS A 182 1.18 9.96 -10.77
CA HIS A 182 2.46 10.23 -11.42
C HIS A 182 2.30 10.14 -12.94
N LEU A 183 2.06 11.32 -13.57
CA LEU A 183 1.59 11.46 -14.95
C LEU A 183 2.70 11.50 -15.99
N THR A 184 3.94 11.82 -15.60
CA THR A 184 5.02 12.10 -16.54
C THR A 184 6.29 11.36 -16.19
N GLU A 185 6.93 10.78 -17.21
CA GLU A 185 8.15 10.01 -17.09
C GLU A 185 9.01 10.05 -18.37
N ASN A 186 10.18 9.42 -18.30
CA ASN A 186 11.04 9.25 -19.46
C ASN A 186 10.33 8.54 -20.63
N GLN A 187 9.44 7.60 -20.32
CA GLN A 187 8.73 6.81 -21.33
C GLN A 187 7.62 7.59 -22.00
N ALA A 188 6.86 8.39 -21.27
CA ALA A 188 5.76 9.14 -21.83
C ALA A 188 5.31 10.32 -20.95
N TRP A 189 4.69 11.29 -21.58
CA TRP A 189 3.85 12.30 -20.96
C TRP A 189 2.39 11.87 -21.13
N ARG A 190 1.72 11.51 -20.05
CA ARG A 190 0.40 10.86 -20.08
C ARG A 190 -0.80 11.78 -19.94
N LEU A 191 -0.61 13.08 -19.84
CA LEU A 191 -1.71 14.04 -19.81
C LEU A 191 -1.80 14.77 -21.16
N GLU A 192 -3.02 14.91 -21.72
CA GLU A 192 -3.25 15.70 -22.91
C GLU A 192 -2.74 17.13 -22.74
N SER A 193 -2.12 17.67 -23.78
CA SER A 193 -1.89 19.11 -23.90
C SER A 193 -2.52 19.64 -25.19
N LYS A 194 -3.44 20.59 -25.05
CA LYS A 194 -4.03 21.30 -26.20
C LYS A 194 -3.13 22.40 -26.71
N ILE A 195 -2.29 22.94 -25.82
CA ILE A 195 -1.30 23.97 -26.19
C ILE A 195 -0.17 23.35 -27.01
N PHE A 196 0.26 22.15 -26.65
CA PHE A 196 1.35 21.42 -27.32
C PHE A 196 0.93 19.99 -27.69
N PRO A 197 0.03 19.79 -28.69
CA PRO A 197 -0.48 18.44 -29.01
C PRO A 197 0.61 17.45 -29.41
N MET A 198 1.78 17.93 -29.91
CA MET A 198 2.93 17.09 -30.24
C MET A 198 3.48 16.33 -29.01
N LEU A 199 3.21 16.79 -27.78
CA LEU A 199 3.65 16.14 -26.55
C LEU A 199 3.01 14.76 -26.39
N ASN A 200 1.79 14.60 -26.89
CA ASN A 200 1.03 13.35 -26.86
C ASN A 200 1.13 12.52 -28.14
N ASP A 201 1.98 12.95 -29.10
CA ASP A 201 2.22 12.15 -30.30
C ASP A 201 2.83 10.79 -29.92
N SER A 202 2.32 9.73 -30.55
CA SER A 202 2.76 8.35 -30.28
C SER A 202 4.27 8.13 -30.49
N THR A 203 4.89 8.91 -31.38
CA THR A 203 6.33 8.86 -31.66
C THR A 203 7.19 9.41 -30.51
N ASN A 204 6.59 10.17 -29.59
CA ASN A 204 7.25 10.68 -28.38
C ASN A 204 7.09 9.75 -27.16
N MET A 205 6.40 8.63 -27.34
CA MET A 205 6.20 7.63 -26.30
C MET A 205 7.02 6.38 -26.60
N THR A 206 7.86 5.95 -25.66
CA THR A 206 8.67 4.73 -25.81
C THR A 206 7.99 3.49 -25.24
N ARG A 207 6.91 3.66 -24.48
CA ARG A 207 6.04 2.59 -23.99
C ARG A 207 4.58 2.93 -24.20
N MET A 208 3.75 1.95 -24.52
CA MET A 208 2.30 2.06 -24.67
C MET A 208 1.92 3.31 -25.50
N ALA A 209 2.51 3.40 -26.71
CA ALA A 209 2.38 4.54 -27.61
C ALA A 209 0.92 4.90 -27.89
N GLY A 210 0.60 6.19 -27.87
CA GLY A 210 -0.74 6.74 -28.07
C GLY A 210 -1.69 6.57 -26.88
N LYS A 211 -1.20 6.06 -25.72
CA LYS A 211 -1.99 5.98 -24.48
C LYS A 211 -1.70 7.22 -23.62
N TYR A 212 -2.72 8.01 -23.36
CA TYR A 212 -2.68 9.18 -22.47
C TYR A 212 -4.10 9.51 -22.00
N TYR A 213 -4.24 10.34 -20.99
CA TYR A 213 -5.52 10.82 -20.48
C TYR A 213 -5.84 12.18 -21.10
N THR A 214 -7.08 12.35 -21.56
CA THR A 214 -7.58 13.65 -22.00
C THR A 214 -7.76 14.60 -20.81
N LEU A 215 -7.79 15.90 -21.05
CA LEU A 215 -8.09 16.88 -20.00
C LEU A 215 -9.50 16.68 -19.41
N GLU A 216 -10.43 16.14 -20.20
CA GLU A 216 -11.77 15.80 -19.73
C GLU A 216 -11.75 14.61 -18.78
N GLU A 217 -11.03 13.53 -19.12
CA GLU A 217 -10.81 12.38 -18.24
C GLU A 217 -10.11 12.77 -16.93
N ALA A 218 -9.17 13.72 -16.99
CA ALA A 218 -8.51 14.25 -15.80
C ALA A 218 -9.49 15.00 -14.87
N ARG A 219 -10.39 15.80 -15.43
CA ARG A 219 -11.48 16.45 -14.67
C ARG A 219 -12.46 15.43 -14.10
N GLU A 220 -12.85 14.44 -14.91
CA GLU A 220 -13.75 13.36 -14.48
C GLU A 220 -13.16 12.59 -13.30
N LEU A 221 -11.87 12.24 -13.33
CA LEU A 221 -11.20 11.56 -12.23
C LEU A 221 -11.09 12.46 -10.98
N THR A 222 -10.89 13.75 -11.17
CA THR A 222 -10.87 14.73 -10.08
C THR A 222 -12.21 14.75 -9.34
N GLU A 223 -13.33 14.84 -10.06
CA GLU A 223 -14.67 14.82 -9.46
C GLU A 223 -14.99 13.45 -8.83
N PHE A 224 -14.54 12.37 -9.48
CA PHE A 224 -14.68 11.02 -8.92
C PHE A 224 -13.93 10.86 -7.59
N CYS A 225 -12.72 11.38 -7.48
CA CYS A 225 -11.95 11.40 -6.22
C CYS A 225 -12.68 12.20 -5.14
N LYS A 226 -13.20 13.39 -5.45
CA LYS A 226 -13.98 14.22 -4.52
C LYS A 226 -15.18 13.47 -3.97
N ALA A 227 -15.97 12.82 -4.85
CA ALA A 227 -17.13 12.03 -4.46
C ALA A 227 -16.79 10.86 -3.51
N HIS A 228 -15.56 10.35 -3.57
CA HIS A 228 -15.06 9.28 -2.70
C HIS A 228 -14.25 9.79 -1.50
N GLN A 229 -14.25 11.11 -1.23
CA GLN A 229 -13.47 11.78 -0.19
C GLN A 229 -11.95 11.51 -0.32
N VAL A 230 -11.46 11.30 -1.53
CA VAL A 230 -10.06 11.07 -1.86
C VAL A 230 -9.44 12.35 -2.41
N LEU A 231 -8.33 12.77 -1.82
CA LEU A 231 -7.49 13.86 -2.31
C LEU A 231 -6.69 13.37 -3.52
N LEU A 232 -6.94 13.95 -4.69
CA LEU A 232 -6.09 13.74 -5.86
C LEU A 232 -4.87 14.68 -5.80
N ILE A 233 -3.68 14.11 -5.99
CA ILE A 233 -2.41 14.84 -6.11
C ILE A 233 -1.83 14.51 -7.48
N PRO A 234 -2.04 15.34 -8.52
CA PRO A 234 -1.37 15.16 -9.80
C PRO A 234 0.10 15.51 -9.67
N GLU A 235 0.96 14.74 -10.36
CA GLU A 235 2.39 14.99 -10.44
C GLU A 235 2.84 15.24 -11.88
N ILE A 236 3.60 16.30 -12.02
CA ILE A 236 4.40 16.60 -13.20
C ILE A 236 5.86 16.66 -12.75
N ASP A 237 6.57 15.59 -13.01
CA ASP A 237 7.96 15.50 -12.55
C ASP A 237 8.86 16.43 -13.36
N MET A 238 9.63 17.26 -12.63
CA MET A 238 10.50 18.28 -13.18
C MET A 238 11.69 18.58 -12.25
N PRO A 239 12.90 18.81 -12.77
CA PRO A 239 13.30 18.67 -14.18
C PRO A 239 13.79 17.26 -14.51
N GLY A 240 13.78 16.33 -13.55
CA GLY A 240 14.09 14.92 -13.74
C GLY A 240 13.02 14.19 -14.54
N HIS A 241 13.27 12.91 -14.86
CA HIS A 241 12.31 12.03 -15.54
C HIS A 241 11.60 12.65 -16.75
N SER A 242 12.30 13.51 -17.49
CA SER A 242 11.74 14.43 -18.48
C SER A 242 12.11 14.11 -19.93
N ALA A 243 12.58 12.86 -20.21
CA ALA A 243 13.01 12.54 -21.56
C ALA A 243 11.88 12.64 -22.62
N ALA A 244 10.61 12.41 -22.24
CA ALA A 244 9.47 12.64 -23.13
C ALA A 244 9.33 14.13 -23.51
N PHE A 245 9.48 15.04 -22.56
CA PHE A 245 9.51 16.49 -22.80
C PHE A 245 10.70 16.86 -23.72
N ILE A 246 11.89 16.37 -23.43
CA ILE A 246 13.11 16.67 -24.23
C ILE A 246 12.98 16.13 -25.65
N ARG A 247 12.41 14.95 -25.86
CA ARG A 247 12.15 14.42 -27.23
C ARG A 247 11.24 15.33 -28.04
N THR A 248 10.20 15.85 -27.37
CA THR A 248 9.22 16.73 -28.02
C THR A 248 9.80 18.11 -28.38
N PHE A 249 10.40 18.78 -27.40
CA PHE A 249 10.75 20.19 -27.52
C PHE A 249 12.21 20.44 -27.86
N ARG A 250 13.09 19.44 -27.75
CA ARG A 250 14.54 19.56 -27.96
C ARG A 250 15.21 20.54 -26.99
N HIS A 251 14.57 20.79 -25.85
CA HIS A 251 15.05 21.64 -24.77
C HIS A 251 15.02 20.88 -23.44
N ASP A 252 16.04 21.07 -22.60
CA ASP A 252 16.00 20.68 -21.20
C ASP A 252 15.01 21.58 -20.45
N MET A 253 14.27 21.04 -19.49
CA MET A 253 13.32 21.82 -18.71
C MET A 253 13.96 23.00 -17.96
N GLN A 254 15.24 22.87 -17.58
CA GLN A 254 16.01 23.90 -16.87
C GLN A 254 16.56 25.00 -17.81
N SER A 255 16.47 24.82 -19.12
CA SER A 255 16.86 25.87 -20.07
C SER A 255 15.85 27.03 -20.08
N PRO A 256 16.22 28.25 -20.47
CA PRO A 256 15.28 29.37 -20.54
C PRO A 256 14.04 29.09 -21.43
N GLU A 257 14.22 28.40 -22.55
CA GLU A 257 13.16 27.97 -23.45
C GLU A 257 12.30 26.87 -22.82
N GLY A 258 12.93 25.85 -22.20
CA GLY A 258 12.25 24.78 -21.49
C GLY A 258 11.37 25.31 -20.36
N MET A 259 11.87 26.25 -19.55
CA MET A 259 11.11 26.90 -18.49
C MET A 259 9.89 27.66 -19.00
N LYS A 260 10.01 28.34 -20.15
CA LYS A 260 8.85 29.02 -20.78
C LYS A 260 7.77 28.05 -21.23
N ILE A 261 8.18 26.96 -21.88
CA ILE A 261 7.27 25.90 -22.31
C ILE A 261 6.59 25.26 -21.09
N LEU A 262 7.38 24.93 -20.06
CA LEU A 262 6.88 24.30 -18.85
C LEU A 262 5.85 25.17 -18.12
N LYS A 263 6.04 26.50 -18.06
CA LYS A 263 5.06 27.42 -17.49
C LYS A 263 3.74 27.42 -18.22
N LEU A 264 3.75 27.37 -19.56
CA LEU A 264 2.52 27.25 -20.36
C LEU A 264 1.80 25.92 -20.09
N LEU A 265 2.56 24.82 -19.94
CA LEU A 265 1.99 23.54 -19.54
C LEU A 265 1.40 23.59 -18.13
N LEU A 266 2.09 24.24 -17.19
CA LEU A 266 1.59 24.43 -15.82
C LEU A 266 0.31 25.28 -15.76
N ASP A 267 0.14 26.26 -16.67
CA ASP A 267 -1.11 27.00 -16.81
C ASP A 267 -2.27 26.06 -17.16
N GLU A 268 -2.10 25.24 -18.19
CA GLU A 268 -3.12 24.27 -18.63
C GLU A 268 -3.42 23.23 -17.55
N ILE A 269 -2.40 22.73 -16.86
CA ILE A 269 -2.52 21.73 -15.80
C ILE A 269 -3.24 22.30 -14.57
N CYS A 270 -2.83 23.47 -14.09
CA CYS A 270 -3.44 24.10 -12.92
C CYS A 270 -4.90 24.50 -13.17
N GLU A 271 -5.27 24.85 -14.42
CA GLU A 271 -6.65 25.12 -14.83
C GLU A 271 -7.47 23.81 -14.93
N THR A 272 -6.84 22.72 -15.34
CA THR A 272 -7.51 21.42 -15.51
C THR A 272 -7.88 20.78 -14.19
N PHE A 273 -6.96 20.78 -13.21
CA PHE A 273 -7.14 20.12 -11.95
C PHE A 273 -7.69 21.06 -10.86
N ASP A 274 -8.95 20.87 -10.48
CA ASP A 274 -9.53 21.54 -9.31
C ASP A 274 -9.15 20.81 -8.01
N VAL A 275 -7.87 20.89 -7.66
CA VAL A 275 -7.25 20.27 -6.48
C VAL A 275 -6.35 21.27 -5.75
N PRO A 276 -6.11 21.10 -4.44
CA PRO A 276 -5.29 22.04 -3.67
C PRO A 276 -3.78 21.89 -3.90
N TYR A 277 -3.30 20.76 -4.39
CA TYR A 277 -1.88 20.45 -4.49
C TYR A 277 -1.47 20.06 -5.91
N LEU A 278 -0.24 20.44 -6.27
CA LEU A 278 0.49 19.88 -7.40
C LEU A 278 1.84 19.34 -6.90
N HIS A 279 2.18 18.11 -7.28
CA HIS A 279 3.49 17.53 -7.02
C HIS A 279 4.40 17.82 -8.20
N ILE A 280 5.60 18.36 -7.92
CA ILE A 280 6.55 18.82 -8.96
C ILE A 280 7.79 17.92 -9.09
N GLY A 281 7.79 16.72 -8.49
CA GLY A 281 8.92 15.80 -8.56
C GLY A 281 10.15 16.31 -7.85
N THR A 282 11.24 16.54 -8.58
CA THR A 282 12.57 17.06 -8.20
C THR A 282 13.58 16.03 -7.71
N ASP A 283 13.31 14.75 -7.85
CA ASP A 283 14.25 13.69 -7.50
C ASP A 283 15.15 13.27 -8.68
N GLU A 284 16.16 12.49 -8.37
CA GLU A 284 17.08 11.79 -9.28
C GLU A 284 17.67 12.65 -10.41
N VAL A 285 17.87 13.95 -10.21
CA VAL A 285 18.32 14.88 -11.21
C VAL A 285 19.49 15.76 -10.73
N HIS A 286 20.33 16.16 -11.67
CA HIS A 286 21.33 17.21 -11.45
C HIS A 286 20.76 18.58 -11.80
N PHE A 287 20.75 19.49 -10.82
CA PHE A 287 20.28 20.87 -11.02
C PHE A 287 21.36 21.71 -11.65
N THR A 288 21.19 22.05 -12.93
CA THR A 288 22.09 22.93 -13.70
C THR A 288 21.70 24.40 -13.57
N ASN A 289 20.42 24.68 -13.25
CA ASN A 289 19.89 26.01 -13.02
C ASN A 289 19.39 26.15 -11.58
N PRO A 290 20.08 26.89 -10.70
CA PRO A 290 19.70 27.03 -9.29
C PRO A 290 18.41 27.83 -9.07
N GLN A 291 17.90 28.54 -10.08
CA GLN A 291 16.64 29.28 -10.03
C GLN A 291 15.44 28.43 -10.48
N PHE A 292 15.68 27.28 -11.08
CA PHE A 292 14.60 26.46 -11.65
C PHE A 292 13.53 26.10 -10.63
N VAL A 293 13.91 25.42 -9.55
CA VAL A 293 12.94 24.94 -8.55
C VAL A 293 12.26 26.11 -7.81
N PRO A 294 12.98 27.13 -7.30
CA PRO A 294 12.34 28.30 -6.69
C PRO A 294 11.32 28.99 -7.61
N GLU A 295 11.65 29.12 -8.89
CA GLU A 295 10.79 29.78 -9.88
C GLU A 295 9.54 28.94 -10.21
N MET A 296 9.68 27.62 -10.35
CA MET A 296 8.54 26.72 -10.58
C MET A 296 7.62 26.64 -9.37
N VAL A 297 8.17 26.59 -8.16
CA VAL A 297 7.37 26.63 -6.91
C VAL A 297 6.57 27.94 -6.83
N ALA A 298 7.22 29.08 -7.04
CA ALA A 298 6.55 30.38 -7.05
C ALA A 298 5.43 30.41 -8.10
N TYR A 299 5.72 29.94 -9.31
CA TYR A 299 4.76 29.93 -10.42
C TYR A 299 3.51 29.08 -10.11
N VAL A 300 3.69 27.89 -9.57
CA VAL A 300 2.58 27.00 -9.17
C VAL A 300 1.76 27.62 -8.04
N ARG A 301 2.42 28.29 -7.08
CA ARG A 301 1.73 28.99 -5.98
C ARG A 301 0.94 30.19 -6.49
N ASP A 302 1.45 30.93 -7.47
CA ASP A 302 0.74 32.04 -8.12
C ASP A 302 -0.53 31.58 -8.85
N LYS A 303 -0.61 30.29 -9.23
CA LYS A 303 -1.84 29.64 -9.74
C LYS A 303 -2.78 29.16 -8.64
N GLY A 304 -2.51 29.46 -7.37
CA GLY A 304 -3.34 29.09 -6.23
C GLY A 304 -3.17 27.65 -5.75
N LYS A 305 -2.14 26.93 -6.23
CA LYS A 305 -1.86 25.57 -5.79
C LYS A 305 -0.76 25.54 -4.73
N LYS A 306 -0.85 24.59 -3.81
CA LYS A 306 0.22 24.22 -2.89
C LYS A 306 1.16 23.22 -3.56
N VAL A 307 2.43 23.22 -3.16
CA VAL A 307 3.48 22.43 -3.82
C VAL A 307 3.93 21.28 -2.93
N ILE A 308 4.00 20.09 -3.53
CA ILE A 308 4.63 18.89 -2.96
C ILE A 308 5.84 18.54 -3.83
N SER A 309 6.87 17.97 -3.23
CA SER A 309 8.10 17.58 -3.93
C SER A 309 8.75 16.37 -3.26
N TRP A 310 9.51 15.58 -4.03
CA TRP A 310 10.27 14.44 -3.51
C TRP A 310 11.44 14.85 -2.61
N ASN A 311 11.75 13.99 -1.64
CA ASN A 311 12.95 14.09 -0.80
C ASN A 311 13.56 12.68 -0.58
N PRO A 312 14.82 12.42 -0.90
CA PRO A 312 15.84 13.36 -1.42
C PRO A 312 15.50 13.95 -2.80
N GLY A 313 15.89 15.18 -3.00
CA GLY A 313 15.70 15.99 -4.21
C GLY A 313 16.28 17.38 -3.97
N TRP A 314 15.55 18.41 -4.36
CA TRP A 314 15.91 19.78 -4.03
C TRP A 314 15.89 20.00 -2.50
N LYS A 315 16.83 20.81 -2.00
CA LYS A 315 16.94 21.13 -0.56
C LYS A 315 16.10 22.36 -0.23
N TYR A 316 14.94 22.13 0.36
CA TYR A 316 14.05 23.18 0.78
C TYR A 316 14.33 23.67 2.22
N LYS A 317 13.98 24.93 2.47
CA LYS A 317 13.82 25.49 3.82
C LYS A 317 12.34 25.50 4.19
N ALA A 318 12.06 25.61 5.48
CA ALA A 318 10.70 25.76 5.98
C ALA A 318 9.98 26.95 5.30
N GLY A 319 8.76 26.71 4.80
CA GLY A 319 7.96 27.69 4.07
C GLY A 319 8.24 27.78 2.56
N GLU A 320 9.32 27.18 2.05
CA GLU A 320 9.60 27.17 0.60
C GLU A 320 8.67 26.23 -0.17
N ILE A 321 8.22 25.13 0.44
CA ILE A 321 7.17 24.24 -0.11
C ILE A 321 6.14 23.88 0.97
N ASP A 322 5.06 23.24 0.57
CA ASP A 322 3.92 22.96 1.46
C ASP A 322 3.96 21.57 2.06
N MET A 323 4.53 20.58 1.35
CA MET A 323 4.84 19.23 1.87
C MET A 323 6.02 18.62 1.12
N MET A 324 6.71 17.68 1.75
CA MET A 324 7.70 16.83 1.09
C MET A 324 7.27 15.36 1.14
N GLN A 325 7.53 14.61 0.07
CA GLN A 325 7.31 13.17 0.02
C GLN A 325 8.66 12.45 0.07
N LEU A 326 8.84 11.62 1.12
CA LEU A 326 10.11 10.92 1.35
C LEU A 326 10.12 9.61 0.56
N TRP A 327 10.96 9.52 -0.47
CA TRP A 327 10.98 8.34 -1.34
C TRP A 327 12.12 7.34 -1.05
N SER A 328 13.19 7.78 -0.41
CA SER A 328 14.37 6.95 -0.13
C SER A 328 14.62 6.88 1.37
N TYR A 329 15.22 5.79 1.86
CA TYR A 329 15.67 5.66 3.26
C TYR A 329 16.55 6.83 3.72
N ARG A 330 17.15 7.56 2.79
CA ARG A 330 17.94 8.79 3.06
C ARG A 330 17.05 10.01 3.27
N GLY A 331 15.78 9.96 2.88
CA GLY A 331 14.82 11.03 3.09
C GLY A 331 14.55 11.25 4.57
N LYS A 332 14.50 12.51 4.99
CA LYS A 332 14.28 12.90 6.38
C LYS A 332 13.20 13.96 6.47
N ALA A 333 12.26 13.77 7.39
CA ALA A 333 11.32 14.83 7.77
C ALA A 333 12.09 16.03 8.30
N GLN A 334 11.60 17.20 8.02
CA GLN A 334 12.19 18.48 8.37
C GLN A 334 11.14 19.34 9.10
N GLN A 335 11.52 19.92 10.22
CA GLN A 335 10.62 20.80 10.96
C GLN A 335 10.11 21.94 10.07
N GLY A 336 8.80 22.16 10.12
CA GLY A 336 8.13 23.22 9.36
C GLY A 336 7.83 22.89 7.90
N ILE A 337 8.10 21.64 7.46
CA ILE A 337 7.63 21.11 6.18
C ILE A 337 7.00 19.73 6.43
N PRO A 338 5.66 19.61 6.39
CA PRO A 338 5.00 18.33 6.59
C PRO A 338 5.51 17.24 5.65
N ALA A 339 5.87 16.08 6.19
CA ALA A 339 6.38 14.97 5.42
C ALA A 339 5.32 13.90 5.15
N ILE A 340 5.36 13.30 3.98
CA ILE A 340 4.65 12.07 3.59
C ILE A 340 5.70 10.96 3.51
N ASP A 341 5.50 9.84 4.21
CA ASP A 341 6.45 8.74 4.23
C ASP A 341 6.15 7.72 3.13
N SER A 342 7.03 7.62 2.15
CA SER A 342 7.00 6.57 1.13
C SER A 342 8.27 5.71 1.13
N ARG A 343 9.19 5.92 2.09
CA ARG A 343 10.58 5.41 2.05
C ARG A 343 10.70 3.90 1.94
N PHE A 344 9.78 3.14 2.53
CA PHE A 344 9.79 1.68 2.56
C PHE A 344 8.43 1.11 2.13
N HIS A 345 7.65 1.94 1.46
CA HIS A 345 6.29 1.66 1.08
C HIS A 345 6.18 1.63 -0.46
N TYR A 346 7.15 0.98 -1.12
CA TYR A 346 7.11 0.77 -2.57
C TYR A 346 6.57 -0.62 -2.89
N LEU A 347 5.69 -0.67 -3.87
CA LEU A 347 5.21 -1.88 -4.51
C LEU A 347 5.74 -1.88 -5.94
N ASN A 348 6.71 -2.74 -6.20
CA ASN A 348 7.30 -2.90 -7.51
C ASN A 348 7.17 -4.36 -7.92
N HIS A 349 6.60 -4.64 -9.08
CA HIS A 349 6.32 -6.00 -9.54
C HIS A 349 7.55 -6.87 -9.78
N PHE A 350 8.75 -6.34 -9.67
CA PHE A 350 10.01 -7.10 -9.72
C PHE A 350 10.76 -7.06 -8.38
N ASP A 351 10.18 -6.48 -7.36
CA ASP A 351 10.82 -6.27 -6.08
C ASP A 351 9.80 -6.47 -4.95
N THR A 352 10.23 -7.05 -3.84
CA THR A 352 9.39 -7.38 -2.70
C THR A 352 9.45 -6.35 -1.58
N PHE A 353 9.59 -5.08 -1.91
CA PHE A 353 9.66 -4.02 -0.91
C PHE A 353 8.43 -3.94 -0.01
N GLY A 354 7.27 -4.07 -0.60
CA GLY A 354 6.02 -4.04 0.11
C GLY A 354 5.70 -5.35 0.80
N ASP A 355 6.54 -5.79 1.75
CA ASP A 355 6.23 -6.96 2.57
C ASP A 355 5.06 -6.67 3.50
N ILE A 356 4.01 -7.49 3.42
CA ILE A 356 2.78 -7.27 4.17
C ILE A 356 2.99 -7.32 5.70
N ILE A 357 3.91 -8.15 6.18
CA ILE A 357 4.23 -8.27 7.60
C ILE A 357 4.88 -6.97 8.08
N ALA A 358 5.84 -6.47 7.31
CA ALA A 358 6.50 -5.20 7.61
C ALA A 358 5.53 -4.01 7.53
N LEU A 359 4.69 -3.94 6.49
CA LEU A 359 3.70 -2.88 6.33
C LEU A 359 2.69 -2.84 7.47
N TYR A 360 2.23 -4.01 7.92
CA TYR A 360 1.30 -4.09 9.04
C TYR A 360 1.97 -3.73 10.37
N ASN A 361 3.18 -4.22 10.63
CA ASN A 361 3.85 -4.04 11.92
C ASN A 361 4.57 -2.69 12.06
N SER A 362 4.98 -2.06 10.96
CA SER A 362 5.88 -0.90 11.02
C SER A 362 5.17 0.40 11.40
N ARG A 363 5.85 1.22 12.19
CA ARG A 363 5.46 2.62 12.42
C ARG A 363 5.73 3.45 11.17
N ILE A 364 4.75 4.24 10.77
CA ILE A 364 4.94 5.26 9.73
C ILE A 364 5.90 6.32 10.27
N TYR A 365 7.04 6.46 9.63
CA TYR A 365 8.14 7.34 10.05
C TYR A 365 8.52 7.19 11.54
N ASN A 366 8.43 5.97 12.09
CA ASN A 366 8.69 5.66 13.51
C ASN A 366 7.83 6.45 14.50
N ALA A 367 6.65 6.93 14.08
CA ALA A 367 5.71 7.68 14.89
C ALA A 367 4.42 6.88 15.15
N ASP A 368 3.82 7.07 16.32
CA ASP A 368 2.55 6.44 16.66
C ASP A 368 1.38 7.08 15.92
N MET A 369 1.48 8.36 15.60
CA MET A 369 0.47 9.14 14.88
C MET A 369 1.10 10.31 14.14
N GLY A 370 0.35 10.92 13.26
CA GLY A 370 0.73 12.13 12.53
C GLY A 370 0.90 13.35 13.42
N SER A 371 1.55 14.35 12.89
CA SER A 371 1.79 15.65 13.50
C SER A 371 1.78 16.76 12.44
N ASP A 372 2.05 17.98 12.84
CA ASP A 372 2.22 19.10 11.89
C ASP A 372 3.39 18.85 10.91
N ASP A 373 4.46 18.18 11.38
CA ASP A 373 5.63 17.83 10.56
C ASP A 373 5.53 16.45 9.87
N LEU A 374 4.50 15.65 10.19
CA LEU A 374 4.30 14.32 9.61
C LEU A 374 2.84 14.14 9.18
N ALA A 375 2.61 14.25 7.89
CA ALA A 375 1.27 14.15 7.32
C ALA A 375 0.73 12.72 7.25
N GLY A 376 1.59 11.75 6.91
CA GLY A 376 1.15 10.36 6.77
C GLY A 376 2.00 9.55 5.79
N VAL A 377 1.35 8.70 5.02
CA VAL A 377 1.99 7.72 4.14
C VAL A 377 1.32 7.65 2.77
N ILE A 378 2.12 7.45 1.73
CA ILE A 378 1.68 7.06 0.39
C ILE A 378 2.49 5.84 -0.05
N MET A 379 1.80 4.76 -0.42
CA MET A 379 2.40 3.60 -1.08
C MET A 379 2.75 3.97 -2.52
N GLY A 380 3.99 3.79 -2.93
CA GLY A 380 4.43 4.02 -4.31
C GLY A 380 4.34 2.75 -5.16
N ILE A 381 3.55 2.77 -6.23
CA ILE A 381 3.50 1.69 -7.21
C ILE A 381 4.27 2.15 -8.45
N TRP A 382 5.50 1.65 -8.58
CA TRP A 382 6.38 1.94 -9.70
C TRP A 382 6.32 0.84 -10.74
N ASN A 383 5.86 1.19 -11.93
CA ASN A 383 5.68 0.26 -13.04
C ASN A 383 6.93 0.23 -13.94
N ASP A 384 8.09 -0.06 -13.35
CA ASP A 384 9.39 -0.08 -14.05
C ASP A 384 9.42 -1.07 -15.19
N ARG A 385 8.82 -2.27 -15.01
CA ARG A 385 8.70 -3.27 -16.05
C ARG A 385 7.43 -3.07 -16.86
N LEU A 386 7.52 -3.30 -18.18
CA LEU A 386 6.35 -3.29 -19.03
C LEU A 386 5.55 -4.59 -18.84
N ILE A 387 4.31 -4.45 -18.41
CA ILE A 387 3.34 -5.53 -18.31
C ILE A 387 2.17 -5.19 -19.24
N ASP A 388 1.75 -6.15 -20.03
CA ASP A 388 0.79 -5.96 -21.12
C ASP A 388 -0.68 -5.82 -20.67
N LYS A 389 -1.00 -6.25 -19.44
CA LYS A 389 -2.36 -6.24 -18.89
C LYS A 389 -2.41 -5.52 -17.54
N GLU A 390 -3.34 -4.60 -17.40
CA GLU A 390 -3.60 -3.88 -16.13
C GLU A 390 -3.83 -4.83 -14.96
N TRP A 391 -4.61 -5.88 -15.16
CA TRP A 391 -4.82 -6.94 -14.18
C TRP A 391 -3.50 -7.52 -13.63
N ASN A 392 -2.55 -7.75 -14.51
CA ASN A 392 -1.25 -8.29 -14.14
C ASN A 392 -0.40 -7.27 -13.40
N MET A 393 -0.49 -5.96 -13.75
CA MET A 393 0.20 -4.91 -12.99
C MET A 393 -0.26 -4.88 -11.54
N VAL A 394 -1.58 -4.92 -11.31
CA VAL A 394 -2.18 -4.93 -9.97
C VAL A 394 -1.82 -6.20 -9.20
N LEU A 395 -1.84 -7.36 -9.89
CA LEU A 395 -1.54 -8.66 -9.30
C LEU A 395 -0.08 -8.77 -8.86
N GLU A 396 0.86 -8.40 -9.74
CA GLU A 396 2.31 -8.53 -9.50
C GLU A 396 2.84 -7.56 -8.45
N ASN A 397 2.25 -6.38 -8.38
CA ASN A 397 2.56 -5.43 -7.31
C ASN A 397 1.98 -5.86 -5.96
N ASN A 398 1.25 -6.97 -5.90
CA ASN A 398 0.54 -7.41 -4.69
C ASN A 398 -0.29 -6.29 -4.05
N PHE A 399 -0.94 -5.51 -4.92
CA PHE A 399 -1.50 -4.19 -4.60
C PHE A 399 -2.52 -4.24 -3.48
N TYR A 400 -3.62 -4.99 -3.65
CA TYR A 400 -4.71 -4.96 -2.66
C TYR A 400 -4.30 -5.47 -1.27
N PRO A 401 -3.62 -6.62 -1.10
CA PRO A 401 -3.21 -7.06 0.24
C PRO A 401 -2.37 -6.02 0.97
N ASN A 402 -1.38 -5.44 0.28
CA ASN A 402 -0.48 -4.46 0.86
C ASN A 402 -1.18 -3.12 1.17
N MET A 403 -2.10 -2.69 0.30
CA MET A 403 -2.91 -1.50 0.55
C MET A 403 -3.83 -1.68 1.78
N LEU A 404 -4.36 -2.88 2.02
CA LEU A 404 -5.15 -3.16 3.22
C LEU A 404 -4.30 -3.11 4.49
N ALA A 405 -3.05 -3.58 4.44
CA ALA A 405 -2.12 -3.47 5.57
C ALA A 405 -1.80 -2.02 5.91
N ILE A 406 -1.53 -1.19 4.90
CA ILE A 406 -1.24 0.23 5.13
C ILE A 406 -2.50 1.02 5.54
N ALA A 407 -3.69 0.64 5.04
CA ALA A 407 -4.96 1.21 5.48
C ALA A 407 -5.17 1.01 6.99
N GLU A 408 -4.97 -0.23 7.48
CA GLU A 408 -5.03 -0.54 8.91
C GLU A 408 -4.02 0.29 9.70
N ARG A 409 -2.74 0.27 9.28
CA ARG A 409 -1.66 0.96 9.98
C ARG A 409 -1.83 2.47 10.00
N SER A 410 -2.15 3.07 8.88
CA SER A 410 -2.28 4.54 8.77
C SER A 410 -3.54 5.08 9.46
N TRP A 411 -4.58 4.24 9.58
CA TRP A 411 -5.77 4.59 10.34
C TRP A 411 -5.56 4.44 11.85
N ARG A 412 -5.06 3.28 12.29
CA ARG A 412 -4.87 2.99 13.72
C ARG A 412 -3.68 3.67 14.35
N GLY A 413 -2.61 3.86 13.57
CA GLY A 413 -1.33 4.31 14.11
C GLY A 413 -0.57 3.22 14.86
N GLY A 414 0.46 3.59 15.61
CA GLY A 414 1.30 2.67 16.35
C GLY A 414 2.14 1.73 15.48
N GLY A 415 2.42 0.56 15.97
CA GLY A 415 3.30 -0.43 15.34
C GLY A 415 4.69 -0.48 15.97
N THR A 416 5.59 -1.23 15.37
CA THR A 416 7.00 -1.31 15.72
C THR A 416 7.83 -0.47 14.75
N GLU A 417 9.07 -0.15 15.09
CA GLU A 417 9.97 0.50 14.15
C GLU A 417 10.22 -0.41 12.93
N TYR A 418 10.18 0.16 11.71
CA TYR A 418 10.35 -0.62 10.49
C TYR A 418 11.65 -1.41 10.46
N PHE A 419 12.71 -0.87 11.02
CA PHE A 419 14.04 -1.48 11.06
C PHE A 419 14.32 -2.28 12.34
N ASP A 420 13.31 -2.53 13.16
CA ASP A 420 13.51 -3.40 14.30
C ASP A 420 13.69 -4.87 13.87
N LYS A 421 13.92 -5.73 14.85
CA LYS A 421 14.22 -7.14 14.59
C LYS A 421 13.04 -7.94 14.04
N GLN A 422 11.85 -7.35 13.95
CA GLN A 422 10.62 -8.04 13.58
C GLN A 422 9.99 -7.50 12.29
N GLY A 423 10.59 -6.48 11.66
CA GLY A 423 9.99 -5.77 10.52
C GLY A 423 9.44 -6.69 9.43
N THR A 424 10.22 -7.68 8.96
CA THR A 424 9.80 -8.62 7.91
C THR A 424 9.62 -10.05 8.41
N ILE A 425 9.67 -10.30 9.72
CA ILE A 425 9.69 -11.64 10.32
C ILE A 425 8.55 -11.75 11.33
N LEU A 426 7.71 -12.78 11.18
CA LEU A 426 6.75 -13.14 12.22
C LEU A 426 7.45 -13.81 13.40
N PRO A 427 7.08 -13.49 14.66
CA PRO A 427 7.54 -14.23 15.81
C PRO A 427 7.16 -15.71 15.71
N VAL A 428 8.08 -16.59 16.12
CA VAL A 428 7.83 -18.04 16.18
C VAL A 428 6.88 -18.40 17.33
N ASP A 429 6.86 -17.57 18.37
CA ASP A 429 5.86 -17.69 19.44
C ASP A 429 4.50 -17.16 18.98
N GLU A 430 3.62 -18.08 18.61
CA GLU A 430 2.25 -17.80 18.18
C GLU A 430 1.38 -17.16 19.27
N ASN A 431 1.80 -17.22 20.54
CA ASN A 431 1.13 -16.54 21.65
C ASN A 431 1.60 -15.10 21.84
N SER A 432 2.62 -14.66 21.13
CA SER A 432 3.09 -13.28 21.19
C SER A 432 1.99 -12.31 20.71
N GLU A 433 1.96 -11.11 21.25
CA GLU A 433 1.01 -10.07 20.85
C GLU A 433 1.18 -9.70 19.36
N VAL A 434 2.41 -9.59 18.89
CA VAL A 434 2.73 -9.27 17.49
C VAL A 434 2.17 -10.30 16.53
N PHE A 435 2.36 -11.60 16.84
CA PHE A 435 1.82 -12.68 16.00
C PHE A 435 0.29 -12.65 15.97
N ARG A 436 -0.36 -12.60 17.13
CA ARG A 436 -1.83 -12.61 17.22
C ARG A 436 -2.47 -11.40 16.56
N ASN A 437 -1.88 -10.23 16.70
CA ASN A 437 -2.38 -9.02 16.04
C ASN A 437 -2.29 -9.14 14.52
N PHE A 438 -1.19 -9.69 14.00
CA PHE A 438 -1.07 -9.93 12.56
C PHE A 438 -2.03 -11.03 12.09
N GLU A 439 -2.18 -12.11 12.82
CA GLU A 439 -3.12 -13.20 12.50
C GLU A 439 -4.57 -12.71 12.45
N ASP A 440 -4.99 -11.86 13.37
CA ASP A 440 -6.31 -11.23 13.35
C ASP A 440 -6.49 -10.37 12.11
N PHE A 441 -5.53 -9.48 11.81
CA PHE A 441 -5.55 -8.69 10.59
C PHE A 441 -5.63 -9.57 9.34
N GLU A 442 -4.77 -10.58 9.24
CA GLU A 442 -4.73 -11.52 8.11
C GLU A 442 -6.07 -12.24 7.94
N SER A 443 -6.70 -12.67 9.04
CA SER A 443 -8.01 -13.33 9.02
C SER A 443 -9.11 -12.40 8.49
N ARG A 444 -9.13 -11.12 8.91
CA ARG A 444 -10.07 -10.11 8.41
C ARG A 444 -9.84 -9.82 6.94
N MET A 445 -8.58 -9.65 6.53
CA MET A 445 -8.19 -9.43 5.14
C MET A 445 -8.59 -10.59 4.23
N LEU A 446 -8.36 -11.84 4.65
CA LEU A 446 -8.76 -13.03 3.89
C LEU A 446 -10.27 -13.15 3.77
N TRP A 447 -11.02 -12.70 4.77
CA TRP A 447 -12.47 -12.63 4.65
C TRP A 447 -12.88 -11.66 3.52
N TYR A 448 -12.25 -10.47 3.43
CA TYR A 448 -12.50 -9.53 2.34
C TYR A 448 -12.07 -10.09 0.98
N LYS A 449 -10.97 -10.83 0.91
CA LYS A 449 -10.55 -11.52 -0.31
C LYS A 449 -11.70 -12.38 -0.88
N GLU A 450 -12.36 -13.16 -0.03
CA GLU A 450 -13.42 -14.08 -0.44
C GLU A 450 -14.78 -13.39 -0.72
N HIS A 451 -15.02 -12.19 -0.15
CA HIS A 451 -16.33 -11.55 -0.22
C HIS A 451 -16.34 -10.30 -1.10
N LEU A 452 -15.38 -9.41 -0.95
CA LEU A 452 -15.33 -8.15 -1.69
C LEU A 452 -14.41 -8.25 -2.92
N PHE A 453 -13.27 -8.92 -2.78
CA PHE A 453 -12.28 -9.02 -3.84
C PHE A 453 -12.43 -10.26 -4.72
N LYS A 454 -13.54 -10.97 -4.61
CA LYS A 454 -13.83 -12.10 -5.49
C LYS A 454 -13.88 -11.63 -6.94
N GLY A 455 -12.97 -12.14 -7.77
CA GLY A 455 -12.84 -11.71 -9.16
C GLY A 455 -11.94 -10.48 -9.35
N TYR A 456 -11.21 -10.06 -8.34
CA TYR A 456 -10.15 -9.04 -8.43
C TYR A 456 -8.75 -9.67 -8.34
N PRO A 457 -7.70 -8.98 -8.83
CA PRO A 457 -6.33 -9.49 -8.77
C PRO A 457 -5.77 -9.43 -7.34
N PHE A 458 -6.10 -10.43 -6.54
CA PHE A 458 -5.73 -10.52 -5.14
C PHE A 458 -4.98 -11.84 -4.90
N ALA A 459 -3.67 -11.85 -5.18
CA ALA A 459 -2.83 -13.01 -4.88
C ALA A 459 -2.34 -12.92 -3.44
N TYR A 460 -2.62 -13.95 -2.66
CA TYR A 460 -2.18 -14.01 -1.27
C TYR A 460 -2.13 -15.44 -0.76
N VAL A 461 -1.05 -15.81 -0.12
CA VAL A 461 -0.88 -17.05 0.64
C VAL A 461 -0.85 -16.70 2.12
N LYS A 462 -1.62 -17.42 2.93
CA LYS A 462 -1.70 -17.15 4.36
C LYS A 462 -0.34 -17.32 5.02
N GLN A 463 0.17 -16.23 5.62
CA GLN A 463 1.52 -16.17 6.20
C GLN A 463 1.62 -16.99 7.48
N THR A 464 0.61 -16.89 8.34
CA THR A 464 0.63 -17.49 9.68
C THR A 464 0.56 -19.01 9.71
N HIS A 465 0.29 -19.67 8.57
CA HIS A 465 0.13 -21.13 8.50
C HIS A 465 1.39 -21.90 8.07
N VAL A 466 2.35 -21.23 7.42
CA VAL A 466 3.52 -21.92 6.87
C VAL A 466 4.67 -21.82 7.86
N LYS A 467 5.10 -22.98 8.36
CA LYS A 467 6.19 -23.11 9.33
C LYS A 467 7.37 -23.78 8.67
N TRP A 468 8.50 -23.10 8.69
CA TRP A 468 9.74 -23.57 8.10
C TRP A 468 10.76 -23.97 9.18
N ASN A 469 11.57 -24.96 8.84
CA ASN A 469 12.84 -25.22 9.49
C ASN A 469 13.94 -24.84 8.51
N ILE A 470 14.83 -23.93 8.91
CA ILE A 470 15.87 -23.36 8.04
C ILE A 470 17.24 -23.62 8.68
N THR A 471 18.14 -24.23 7.92
CA THR A 471 19.51 -24.53 8.38
C THR A 471 20.36 -23.28 8.50
N ASP A 472 21.41 -23.33 9.30
CA ASP A 472 22.56 -22.45 9.08
C ASP A 472 23.12 -22.71 7.67
N ALA A 473 23.72 -21.69 7.07
CA ALA A 473 24.18 -21.79 5.70
C ALA A 473 25.55 -22.50 5.63
N PHE A 474 25.69 -23.46 4.70
CA PHE A 474 26.90 -24.25 4.46
C PHE A 474 27.80 -23.57 3.44
N PRO A 475 29.14 -23.52 3.65
CA PRO A 475 30.05 -22.94 2.67
C PRO A 475 30.16 -23.82 1.42
N ASN A 476 29.79 -23.27 0.27
CA ASN A 476 29.86 -23.98 -1.01
C ASN A 476 31.08 -23.59 -1.88
N GLU A 477 31.86 -22.58 -1.44
CA GLU A 477 33.07 -22.12 -2.14
C GLU A 477 32.81 -21.67 -3.59
N GLY A 478 31.56 -21.29 -3.89
CA GLY A 478 31.12 -20.91 -5.24
C GLY A 478 30.67 -22.09 -6.12
N ASP A 479 30.76 -23.31 -5.63
CA ASP A 479 30.21 -24.50 -6.30
C ASP A 479 28.73 -24.69 -5.92
N LEU A 480 27.83 -24.31 -6.82
CA LEU A 480 26.40 -24.41 -6.65
C LEU A 480 25.85 -25.83 -6.79
N THR A 481 26.70 -26.79 -7.20
CA THR A 481 26.33 -28.21 -7.33
C THR A 481 26.71 -29.04 -6.10
N LYS A 482 27.39 -28.43 -5.14
CA LYS A 482 27.86 -29.08 -3.90
C LYS A 482 26.66 -29.56 -3.07
N VAL A 483 26.67 -30.83 -2.71
CA VAL A 483 25.62 -31.49 -1.90
C VAL A 483 25.99 -31.44 -0.44
N PHE A 484 25.04 -31.16 0.43
CA PHE A 484 25.20 -31.05 1.88
C PHE A 484 24.29 -32.03 2.62
N PRO A 485 24.58 -32.33 3.89
CA PRO A 485 23.83 -33.33 4.67
C PRO A 485 22.30 -33.18 4.69
N PRO A 486 21.69 -31.97 4.61
CA PRO A 486 20.22 -31.86 4.53
C PRO A 486 19.59 -32.49 3.29
N GLU A 487 20.36 -32.72 2.23
CA GLU A 487 19.86 -33.43 1.03
C GLU A 487 19.79 -34.96 1.23
N GLU A 488 20.51 -35.50 2.22
CA GLU A 488 20.49 -36.93 2.57
C GLU A 488 19.43 -37.25 3.64
N GLU A 489 19.35 -36.42 4.68
CA GLU A 489 18.43 -36.63 5.81
C GLU A 489 18.10 -35.33 6.51
N LEU A 490 16.80 -35.09 6.80
CA LEU A 490 16.36 -33.92 7.56
C LEU A 490 16.55 -34.13 9.08
N LYS A 491 17.31 -33.24 9.72
CA LYS A 491 17.66 -33.28 11.16
C LYS A 491 17.53 -31.89 11.80
N ASP A 492 17.49 -31.85 13.12
CA ASP A 492 17.47 -30.60 13.90
C ASP A 492 18.85 -29.93 13.97
N SER A 493 19.91 -30.62 13.60
CA SER A 493 21.27 -30.08 13.50
C SER A 493 22.14 -31.00 12.65
N TYR A 494 23.22 -30.46 12.13
CA TYR A 494 24.17 -31.17 11.26
C TYR A 494 25.59 -30.96 11.70
N THR A 495 26.44 -31.97 11.49
CA THR A 495 27.90 -31.84 11.55
C THR A 495 28.45 -31.97 10.14
N TYR A 496 29.13 -30.95 9.64
CA TYR A 496 29.76 -30.97 8.33
C TYR A 496 31.19 -30.43 8.46
N GLU A 497 32.18 -31.18 7.97
CA GLU A 497 33.60 -30.85 8.08
C GLU A 497 34.05 -30.46 9.51
N GLY A 498 33.53 -31.18 10.52
CA GLY A 498 33.84 -30.94 11.94
C GLY A 498 33.17 -29.72 12.59
N LYS A 499 32.36 -28.99 11.86
CA LYS A 499 31.59 -27.82 12.34
C LYS A 499 30.12 -28.17 12.49
N GLN A 500 29.48 -27.56 13.51
CA GLN A 500 28.05 -27.71 13.77
C GLN A 500 27.25 -26.65 13.02
N TYR A 501 26.13 -27.08 12.43
CA TYR A 501 25.14 -26.26 11.74
C TYR A 501 23.76 -26.51 12.37
N GLY A 502 23.15 -25.46 12.91
CA GLY A 502 21.85 -25.54 13.54
C GLY A 502 20.70 -25.45 12.55
N VAL A 503 19.52 -25.78 13.02
CA VAL A 503 18.24 -25.55 12.32
C VAL A 503 17.37 -24.62 13.16
N ARG A 504 16.80 -23.62 12.56
CA ARG A 504 15.99 -22.63 13.25
C ARG A 504 14.60 -22.53 12.62
N PRO A 505 13.54 -22.41 13.44
CA PRO A 505 12.18 -22.23 12.93
C PRO A 505 11.97 -20.81 12.37
N ALA A 506 11.07 -20.71 11.39
CA ALA A 506 10.55 -19.46 10.86
C ALA A 506 9.07 -19.63 10.49
N ILE A 507 8.28 -18.56 10.50
CA ILE A 507 6.88 -18.56 10.09
C ILE A 507 6.68 -17.50 9.00
N GLY A 508 6.01 -17.89 7.91
CA GLY A 508 5.68 -17.05 6.79
C GLY A 508 5.54 -17.87 5.51
N ALA A 509 4.67 -17.46 4.60
CA ALA A 509 4.61 -18.08 3.27
C ALA A 509 5.85 -17.75 2.45
N GLY A 510 6.41 -16.57 2.64
CA GLY A 510 7.71 -16.15 2.12
C GLY A 510 8.69 -15.87 3.26
N ILE A 511 9.94 -16.29 3.10
CA ILE A 511 11.01 -16.02 4.07
C ILE A 511 12.14 -15.25 3.39
N TYR A 512 12.43 -14.08 3.90
CA TYR A 512 13.60 -13.33 3.51
C TYR A 512 14.83 -13.92 4.17
N LEU A 513 15.59 -14.75 3.46
CA LEU A 513 16.88 -15.23 3.94
C LEU A 513 17.86 -14.06 4.09
N ARG A 514 17.78 -13.11 3.16
CA ARG A 514 18.46 -11.83 3.16
C ARG A 514 17.52 -10.76 2.62
N HIS A 515 17.48 -9.59 3.22
CA HIS A 515 16.72 -8.47 2.67
C HIS A 515 17.59 -7.65 1.68
N VAL A 516 16.93 -7.06 0.68
CA VAL A 516 17.60 -6.23 -0.34
C VAL A 516 18.32 -5.03 0.26
N TRP A 517 17.79 -4.44 1.32
CA TRP A 517 18.45 -3.36 2.06
C TRP A 517 19.44 -3.86 3.12
N GLY A 518 19.88 -5.10 3.01
CA GLY A 518 20.98 -5.67 3.76
C GLY A 518 20.87 -5.45 5.26
N LYS A 519 21.78 -4.64 5.80
CA LYS A 519 21.87 -4.40 7.26
C LYS A 519 20.78 -3.50 7.83
N ILE A 520 20.01 -2.84 7.00
CA ILE A 520 18.98 -1.88 7.45
C ILE A 520 17.70 -2.60 7.84
N VAL A 521 17.28 -3.57 7.03
CA VAL A 521 16.05 -4.34 7.28
C VAL A 521 16.43 -5.76 7.72
N PRO A 522 15.96 -6.22 8.89
CA PRO A 522 16.21 -7.56 9.37
C PRO A 522 15.66 -8.63 8.42
N ALA A 523 16.40 -9.71 8.31
CA ALA A 523 16.02 -10.92 7.60
C ALA A 523 16.40 -12.15 8.43
N PHE A 524 16.14 -13.36 7.93
CA PHE A 524 16.42 -14.60 8.67
C PHE A 524 17.90 -14.70 9.05
N TYR A 525 18.82 -14.43 8.11
CA TYR A 525 20.25 -14.32 8.41
C TYR A 525 20.62 -12.87 8.68
N LYS A 526 21.17 -12.60 9.87
CA LYS A 526 21.62 -11.25 10.24
C LYS A 526 22.85 -10.81 9.45
N ASP A 527 23.73 -11.75 9.11
CA ASP A 527 24.95 -11.52 8.37
C ASP A 527 25.11 -12.63 7.31
N PRO A 528 24.32 -12.55 6.22
CA PRO A 528 24.39 -13.55 5.14
C PRO A 528 25.76 -13.48 4.44
N GLN A 529 26.36 -14.65 4.25
CA GLN A 529 27.67 -14.80 3.62
C GLN A 529 27.51 -15.19 2.14
N GLU A 530 28.41 -14.70 1.29
CA GLU A 530 28.52 -15.16 -0.08
C GLU A 530 29.04 -16.61 -0.15
N ASN A 531 28.79 -17.29 -1.25
CA ASN A 531 29.23 -18.67 -1.49
C ASN A 531 28.77 -19.65 -0.38
N HIS A 532 27.50 -19.50 0.05
CA HIS A 532 26.87 -20.39 1.01
C HIS A 532 25.54 -20.92 0.47
N THR A 533 25.22 -22.17 0.80
CA THR A 533 23.94 -22.84 0.50
C THR A 533 23.13 -23.00 1.77
N ALA A 534 21.87 -22.66 1.74
CA ALA A 534 20.93 -22.83 2.85
C ALA A 534 19.78 -23.74 2.43
N TYR A 535 19.26 -24.51 3.37
CA TYR A 535 18.10 -25.37 3.18
C TYR A 535 16.93 -24.93 4.05
N ALA A 536 15.76 -24.92 3.45
CA ALA A 536 14.50 -24.65 4.15
C ALA A 536 13.52 -25.81 3.86
N TYR A 537 12.92 -26.37 4.89
CA TYR A 537 11.94 -27.42 4.74
C TYR A 537 10.70 -27.20 5.60
N THR A 538 9.57 -27.68 5.13
CA THR A 538 8.28 -27.61 5.81
C THR A 538 7.52 -28.91 5.60
N TYR A 539 6.55 -29.19 6.47
CA TYR A 539 5.64 -30.32 6.34
C TYR A 539 4.22 -29.81 6.07
N VAL A 540 3.61 -30.33 5.01
CA VAL A 540 2.22 -30.04 4.68
C VAL A 540 1.38 -31.28 4.97
N TYR A 541 0.43 -31.16 5.87
CA TYR A 541 -0.50 -32.22 6.21
C TYR A 541 -1.80 -32.10 5.40
N SER A 542 -2.19 -33.18 4.74
CA SER A 542 -3.51 -33.30 4.13
C SER A 542 -4.33 -34.40 4.81
N SER A 543 -5.55 -34.08 5.25
CA SER A 543 -6.45 -35.05 5.89
C SER A 543 -7.05 -36.08 4.92
N LYS A 544 -6.87 -35.90 3.63
CA LYS A 544 -7.34 -36.80 2.57
C LYS A 544 -6.40 -36.74 1.37
N THR A 545 -6.43 -37.79 0.54
CA THR A 545 -5.78 -37.76 -0.78
C THR A 545 -6.50 -36.77 -1.67
N GLN A 546 -5.79 -35.79 -2.19
CA GLN A 546 -6.32 -34.75 -3.08
C GLN A 546 -5.19 -34.10 -3.86
N GLU A 547 -5.54 -33.50 -4.98
CA GLU A 547 -4.63 -32.60 -5.69
C GLU A 547 -4.50 -31.27 -4.94
N VAL A 548 -3.29 -30.75 -4.86
CA VAL A 548 -2.97 -29.45 -4.26
C VAL A 548 -2.16 -28.62 -5.24
N GLY A 549 -2.40 -27.33 -5.27
CA GLY A 549 -1.58 -26.40 -6.02
C GLY A 549 -0.34 -26.00 -5.21
N LEU A 550 0.82 -26.02 -5.85
CA LEU A 550 2.05 -25.42 -5.31
C LEU A 550 2.26 -24.05 -5.95
N TRP A 551 2.41 -23.03 -5.11
CA TRP A 551 2.97 -21.74 -5.51
C TRP A 551 4.35 -21.63 -4.91
N ALA A 552 5.38 -21.65 -5.75
CA ALA A 552 6.77 -21.54 -5.35
C ALA A 552 7.51 -20.56 -6.25
N GLU A 553 8.30 -19.71 -5.65
CA GLU A 553 9.16 -18.77 -6.35
C GLU A 553 10.42 -18.48 -5.52
N PHE A 554 11.51 -18.17 -6.23
CA PHE A 554 12.73 -17.67 -5.63
C PHE A 554 12.95 -16.25 -6.13
N GLN A 555 12.91 -15.30 -5.22
CA GLN A 555 13.17 -13.91 -5.58
C GLN A 555 14.66 -13.60 -5.43
N ASN A 556 15.32 -13.50 -6.56
CA ASN A 556 16.67 -12.97 -6.68
C ASN A 556 16.54 -11.52 -7.14
N TYR A 557 16.96 -10.62 -6.31
CA TYR A 557 16.80 -9.19 -6.49
C TYR A 557 17.33 -8.69 -7.83
N GLY A 558 16.48 -8.59 -8.81
CA GLY A 558 16.65 -7.75 -9.96
C GLY A 558 15.86 -6.47 -9.74
N ARG A 559 16.51 -5.35 -9.56
CA ARG A 559 15.87 -4.04 -9.43
C ARG A 559 15.78 -3.29 -10.74
N SER A 560 16.42 -3.81 -11.75
CA SER A 560 16.50 -3.17 -13.05
C SER A 560 15.45 -3.76 -13.98
N GLU A 561 14.80 -2.91 -14.74
CA GLU A 561 13.98 -3.32 -15.89
C GLU A 561 14.77 -4.18 -16.90
N ASN A 562 16.10 -4.18 -16.78
CA ASN A 562 17.01 -4.96 -17.61
C ASN A 562 17.36 -6.33 -17.04
N ASP A 563 16.89 -6.68 -15.84
CA ASP A 563 17.16 -7.98 -15.27
C ASP A 563 16.39 -9.07 -16.01
N LEU A 564 17.12 -10.10 -16.38
CA LEU A 564 16.59 -11.20 -17.17
C LEU A 564 15.82 -12.20 -16.28
N PRO A 565 14.79 -12.90 -16.79
CA PRO A 565 14.22 -14.04 -16.09
C PRO A 565 15.24 -15.17 -15.99
N PRO A 566 15.02 -16.17 -15.11
CA PRO A 566 15.82 -17.36 -15.05
C PRO A 566 15.93 -18.05 -16.40
N LEU A 567 17.05 -18.71 -16.65
CA LEU A 567 17.22 -19.53 -17.86
C LEU A 567 16.17 -20.67 -17.88
N PRO A 568 15.74 -21.11 -19.06
CA PRO A 568 14.87 -22.28 -19.18
C PRO A 568 15.42 -23.48 -18.41
N GLY A 569 14.60 -24.12 -17.61
CA GLY A 569 15.00 -25.25 -16.77
C GLY A 569 15.70 -24.89 -15.45
N LYS A 570 15.70 -23.59 -15.07
CA LYS A 570 16.22 -23.12 -13.79
C LYS A 570 15.15 -22.37 -13.01
N TRP A 571 15.12 -22.55 -11.68
CA TRP A 571 14.24 -21.78 -10.81
C TRP A 571 14.69 -20.32 -10.68
N ASP A 572 16.01 -20.12 -10.65
CA ASP A 572 16.66 -18.83 -10.52
C ASP A 572 18.09 -18.84 -11.07
N TYR A 573 18.83 -17.76 -10.87
CA TYR A 573 20.25 -17.63 -11.24
C TYR A 573 21.22 -18.25 -10.24
N LYS A 574 20.71 -18.79 -9.11
CA LYS A 574 21.51 -19.32 -8.01
C LYS A 574 21.44 -20.82 -7.87
N GLU A 575 20.92 -21.50 -8.90
CA GLU A 575 20.75 -22.97 -8.91
C GLU A 575 19.89 -23.47 -7.74
N SER A 576 18.90 -22.66 -7.30
CA SER A 576 17.95 -23.08 -6.27
C SER A 576 17.14 -24.29 -6.75
N ARG A 577 16.79 -25.18 -5.81
CA ARG A 577 16.09 -26.44 -6.09
C ARG A 577 14.91 -26.62 -5.14
N ILE A 578 13.93 -27.39 -5.58
CA ILE A 578 12.75 -27.76 -4.77
C ILE A 578 12.60 -29.27 -4.82
N TRP A 579 12.35 -29.88 -3.68
CA TRP A 579 11.98 -31.30 -3.56
C TRP A 579 10.63 -31.43 -2.86
N ILE A 580 9.83 -32.39 -3.30
CA ILE A 580 8.58 -32.80 -2.66
C ILE A 580 8.66 -34.31 -2.46
N ASN A 581 8.62 -34.77 -1.19
CA ASN A 581 8.75 -36.18 -0.83
C ASN A 581 9.97 -36.84 -1.52
N ASP A 582 11.14 -36.22 -1.38
CA ASP A 582 12.43 -36.65 -1.92
C ASP A 582 12.53 -36.67 -3.48
N GLN A 583 11.51 -36.14 -4.16
CA GLN A 583 11.54 -35.96 -5.62
C GLN A 583 11.84 -34.50 -5.96
N GLU A 584 12.88 -34.30 -6.76
CA GLU A 584 13.18 -32.95 -7.27
C GLU A 584 12.09 -32.50 -8.25
N ILE A 585 11.57 -31.31 -8.00
CA ILE A 585 10.57 -30.67 -8.86
C ILE A 585 11.31 -29.72 -9.80
N LEU A 586 11.20 -30.00 -11.09
CA LEU A 586 11.79 -29.14 -12.10
C LEU A 586 11.01 -27.83 -12.23
N PRO A 587 11.67 -26.71 -12.54
CA PRO A 587 10.99 -25.46 -12.80
C PRO A 587 10.07 -25.58 -14.02
N PRO A 588 9.01 -24.78 -14.10
CA PRO A 588 8.17 -24.73 -15.28
C PRO A 588 8.97 -24.21 -16.48
N VAL A 589 8.47 -24.48 -17.68
CA VAL A 589 8.97 -23.80 -18.87
C VAL A 589 8.51 -22.34 -18.81
N TRP A 590 9.44 -21.45 -18.57
CA TRP A 590 9.16 -20.02 -18.56
C TRP A 590 8.73 -19.59 -19.96
N SER A 591 7.62 -18.87 -20.06
CA SER A 591 7.04 -18.47 -21.37
C SER A 591 7.79 -17.30 -22.03
N ALA A 592 8.57 -16.51 -21.28
CA ALA A 592 9.40 -15.45 -21.85
C ALA A 592 10.79 -15.96 -22.18
N THR A 593 10.96 -16.37 -23.41
CA THR A 593 12.27 -16.77 -23.95
C THR A 593 13.06 -15.60 -24.53
N HIS A 594 12.49 -14.41 -24.65
CA HIS A 594 13.10 -13.27 -25.31
C HIS A 594 13.01 -12.02 -24.44
N LEU A 595 14.04 -11.78 -23.62
CA LEU A 595 14.25 -10.48 -23.05
C LEU A 595 15.17 -9.69 -23.95
N VAL A 596 14.59 -8.71 -24.57
CA VAL A 596 15.34 -7.63 -25.21
C VAL A 596 15.77 -6.70 -24.08
N LYS A 597 17.06 -6.43 -23.95
CA LYS A 597 17.62 -5.41 -23.05
C LYS A 597 17.18 -4.02 -23.53
N SER A 598 15.92 -3.69 -23.38
CA SER A 598 15.43 -2.36 -23.71
C SER A 598 14.29 -2.00 -22.77
N SER A 599 14.08 -0.70 -22.57
CA SER A 599 12.93 -0.15 -21.86
C SER A 599 11.57 -0.55 -22.46
N GLU A 600 11.56 -1.29 -23.55
CA GLU A 600 10.39 -1.76 -24.28
C GLU A 600 10.04 -3.22 -23.98
N THR A 601 10.78 -3.88 -23.08
CA THR A 601 10.59 -5.30 -22.82
C THR A 601 9.36 -5.53 -21.97
N ALA A 602 8.38 -6.23 -22.52
CA ALA A 602 7.25 -6.76 -21.78
C ALA A 602 7.70 -7.97 -20.95
N LEU A 603 7.58 -7.88 -19.64
CA LEU A 603 7.64 -9.02 -18.74
C LEU A 603 6.21 -9.25 -18.26
N GLY A 604 5.52 -10.20 -18.88
CA GLY A 604 4.22 -10.64 -18.38
C GLY A 604 4.38 -11.53 -17.16
N ASN A 605 3.35 -11.57 -16.34
CA ASN A 605 3.21 -12.42 -15.15
C ASN A 605 3.47 -13.91 -15.41
N GLU A 606 3.14 -14.35 -16.61
CA GLU A 606 3.36 -15.72 -17.04
C GLU A 606 4.82 -16.13 -17.02
N ASN A 607 5.71 -15.15 -16.85
CA ASN A 607 7.15 -15.32 -16.97
C ASN A 607 7.89 -15.28 -15.63
N CYS A 608 7.26 -14.78 -14.57
CA CYS A 608 7.87 -14.57 -13.25
C CYS A 608 7.30 -15.47 -12.16
N VAL A 609 6.15 -16.10 -12.39
CA VAL A 609 5.46 -16.92 -11.40
C VAL A 609 5.28 -18.34 -11.94
N ALA A 610 5.98 -19.29 -11.33
CA ALA A 610 5.76 -20.69 -11.59
C ALA A 610 4.46 -21.13 -10.90
N ARG A 611 3.44 -21.44 -11.67
CA ARG A 611 2.25 -22.15 -11.20
C ARG A 611 2.30 -23.56 -11.73
N GLN A 612 2.63 -24.52 -10.88
CA GLN A 612 2.55 -25.93 -11.22
C GLN A 612 1.42 -26.57 -10.42
N GLN A 613 0.49 -27.21 -11.11
CA GLN A 613 -0.44 -28.15 -10.47
C GLN A 613 0.32 -29.47 -10.27
N LEU A 614 0.42 -29.93 -9.04
CA LEU A 614 0.94 -31.22 -8.65
C LEU A 614 -0.20 -32.22 -8.44
#